data_0b0352751074879886361d9d0d54d076
#
_entry.id   0b0352751074879886361d9d0d54d076
#
_cell.length_a   1.000
_cell.length_b   1.000
_cell.length_c   1.000
_cell.angle_alpha   90.00
_cell.angle_beta   90.00
_cell.angle_gamma   90.00
#
_symmetry.space_group_name_H-M   'P 1'
#
loop_
_entity.id
_entity.type
_entity.pdbx_description
1 polymer ?
#
loop_
_entity_poly.entity_id
_entity_poly.type
_entity_poly.pdbx_seq_one_letter_code
_entity_poly.pdbx_strand_id
1 'polypeptide(L)'
;MLEIERKWLVDVKNIPAKYLLSWTTKDPAFAIAESTILFMKHIQQCYSDVEGIPARVRSQNVLHLVDGAFKQGHESFLTQKTLLEEGGNLVRKEIELPIPNRWAYRILDEDATVVLHKTRTGIPCGNFVIELDHLLLLKDNRFGVKGCTKLDFYMAEVEFKSIEDALAFEAPGWFGLEVTEDKRYGNQSITYNGLPKE
;
A
#
# COMPACT_ATOMS: atom_id res chain seq x y z
N MET A 1 -11.27 11.49 7.11
CA MET A 1 -12.04 10.23 7.10
C MET A 1 -11.55 9.36 8.25
N LEU A 2 -12.38 8.52 8.84
CA LEU A 2 -11.91 7.46 9.75
C LEU A 2 -11.46 6.30 8.89
N GLU A 3 -10.27 5.76 9.17
CA GLU A 3 -9.71 4.58 8.54
C GLU A 3 -9.69 3.46 9.59
N ILE A 4 -10.32 2.34 9.26
CA ILE A 4 -10.32 1.13 10.06
C ILE A 4 -9.74 0.04 9.18
N GLU A 5 -8.55 -0.46 9.51
CA GLU A 5 -7.85 -1.46 8.69
C GLU A 5 -7.36 -2.64 9.52
N ARG A 6 -7.35 -3.82 8.91
CA ARG A 6 -6.63 -5.00 9.43
C ARG A 6 -5.59 -5.45 8.42
N LYS A 7 -4.50 -6.03 8.92
CA LYS A 7 -3.30 -6.32 8.14
C LYS A 7 -2.72 -7.69 8.45
N TRP A 8 -2.31 -8.40 7.40
CA TRP A 8 -1.73 -9.76 7.51
C TRP A 8 -0.44 -9.88 6.71
N LEU A 9 0.49 -10.68 7.21
CA LEU A 9 1.60 -11.18 6.43
C LEU A 9 1.11 -12.25 5.46
N VAL A 10 1.72 -12.32 4.27
CA VAL A 10 1.33 -13.31 3.27
C VAL A 10 2.58 -13.98 2.70
N ASP A 11 2.64 -15.31 2.76
CA ASP A 11 3.66 -16.07 2.02
C ASP A 11 3.23 -16.16 0.55
N VAL A 12 4.12 -15.76 -0.35
CA VAL A 12 3.88 -15.79 -1.80
C VAL A 12 3.42 -17.15 -2.30
N LYS A 13 3.87 -18.24 -1.66
CA LYS A 13 3.50 -19.63 -2.02
C LYS A 13 2.03 -19.94 -1.77
N ASN A 14 1.40 -19.21 -0.85
CA ASN A 14 -0.01 -19.39 -0.49
C ASN A 14 -0.94 -18.49 -1.32
N ILE A 15 -0.42 -17.48 -1.99
CA ILE A 15 -1.22 -16.57 -2.81
C ILE A 15 -1.74 -17.33 -4.03
N PRO A 16 -3.07 -17.34 -4.29
CA PRO A 16 -3.60 -17.91 -5.51
C PRO A 16 -2.95 -17.28 -6.76
N ALA A 17 -2.47 -18.11 -7.69
CA ALA A 17 -1.68 -17.66 -8.84
C ALA A 17 -2.38 -16.55 -9.66
N LYS A 18 -3.71 -16.56 -9.72
CA LYS A 18 -4.51 -15.54 -10.40
C LYS A 18 -4.37 -14.11 -9.80
N TYR A 19 -3.84 -13.96 -8.59
CA TYR A 19 -3.60 -12.68 -7.92
C TYR A 19 -2.14 -12.23 -7.99
N LEU A 20 -1.23 -13.11 -8.41
CA LEU A 20 0.19 -12.81 -8.59
C LEU A 20 0.44 -12.18 -9.97
N LEU A 21 -0.08 -10.98 -10.15
CA LEU A 21 0.14 -10.23 -11.37
C LEU A 21 1.41 -9.39 -11.26
N SER A 22 2.18 -9.36 -12.36
CA SER A 22 3.33 -8.48 -12.49
C SER A 22 2.95 -7.29 -13.36
N TRP A 23 3.28 -6.09 -12.91
CA TRP A 23 3.19 -4.88 -13.73
C TRP A 23 4.06 -4.95 -15.00
N THR A 24 4.99 -5.91 -15.05
CA THR A 24 5.88 -6.14 -16.19
C THR A 24 5.32 -7.12 -17.22
N THR A 25 4.09 -7.65 -17.05
CA THR A 25 3.44 -8.45 -18.08
C THR A 25 3.23 -7.60 -19.33
N LYS A 26 3.38 -8.19 -20.51
CA LYS A 26 3.29 -7.48 -21.81
C LYS A 26 1.96 -6.75 -22.01
N ASP A 27 0.91 -7.20 -21.35
CA ASP A 27 -0.40 -6.56 -21.32
C ASP A 27 -1.04 -6.73 -19.92
N PRO A 28 -0.81 -5.80 -18.99
CA PRO A 28 -1.45 -5.86 -17.66
C PRO A 28 -2.97 -5.75 -17.74
N ALA A 29 -3.53 -5.08 -18.76
CA ALA A 29 -4.97 -5.00 -18.96
C ALA A 29 -5.59 -6.36 -19.26
N PHE A 30 -4.92 -7.20 -20.06
CA PHE A 30 -5.37 -8.56 -20.35
C PHE A 30 -5.35 -9.44 -19.10
N ALA A 31 -4.28 -9.35 -18.31
CA ALA A 31 -4.17 -10.09 -17.05
C ALA A 31 -5.27 -9.73 -16.05
N ILE A 32 -5.67 -8.45 -15.97
CA ILE A 32 -6.77 -7.99 -15.12
C ILE A 32 -8.13 -8.48 -15.67
N ALA A 33 -8.34 -8.48 -16.99
CA ALA A 33 -9.59 -8.92 -17.59
C ALA A 33 -9.92 -10.39 -17.32
N GLU A 34 -8.91 -11.28 -17.27
CA GLU A 34 -9.08 -12.70 -16.98
C GLU A 34 -9.10 -13.02 -15.47
N SER A 35 -8.66 -12.09 -14.64
CA SER A 35 -8.64 -12.24 -13.19
C SER A 35 -9.78 -11.47 -12.54
N THR A 36 -10.23 -11.94 -11.38
CA THR A 36 -11.20 -11.21 -10.54
C THR A 36 -10.54 -10.06 -9.78
N ILE A 37 -9.71 -9.27 -10.45
CA ILE A 37 -8.99 -8.13 -9.86
C ILE A 37 -9.70 -6.83 -10.25
N LEU A 38 -9.88 -5.94 -9.29
CA LEU A 38 -10.56 -4.65 -9.49
C LEU A 38 -9.62 -3.58 -10.03
N PHE A 39 -8.39 -3.56 -9.53
CA PHE A 39 -7.36 -2.60 -9.92
C PHE A 39 -5.95 -3.11 -9.62
N MET A 40 -4.98 -2.48 -10.29
CA MET A 40 -3.56 -2.55 -9.91
C MET A 40 -3.01 -1.14 -9.75
N LYS A 41 -2.12 -0.95 -8.79
CA LYS A 41 -1.39 0.31 -8.57
C LYS A 41 0.10 0.03 -8.46
N HIS A 42 0.91 0.83 -9.16
CA HIS A 42 2.34 0.92 -8.88
C HIS A 42 2.59 2.19 -8.08
N ILE A 43 3.06 2.04 -6.86
CA ILE A 43 3.11 3.08 -5.84
C ILE A 43 4.56 3.39 -5.49
N GLN A 44 4.90 4.67 -5.46
CA GLN A 44 6.09 5.22 -4.85
C GLN A 44 5.66 6.13 -3.71
N GLN A 45 6.23 5.95 -2.53
CA GLN A 45 5.89 6.78 -1.38
C GLN A 45 7.07 7.03 -0.46
N CYS A 46 7.11 8.22 0.10
CA CYS A 46 8.02 8.59 1.17
C CYS A 46 7.26 9.19 2.35
N TYR A 47 7.98 9.35 3.44
CA TYR A 47 7.46 9.96 4.64
C TYR A 47 8.35 11.14 5.01
N SER A 48 7.74 12.19 5.51
CA SER A 48 8.40 13.40 5.97
C SER A 48 7.69 13.89 7.22
N ASP A 49 8.34 14.73 7.98
CA ASP A 49 7.74 15.47 9.07
C ASP A 49 7.46 16.89 8.57
N VAL A 50 6.22 17.32 8.67
CA VAL A 50 5.82 18.69 8.35
C VAL A 50 5.38 19.34 9.66
N GLU A 51 6.23 20.19 10.20
CA GLU A 51 5.99 20.90 11.48
C GLU A 51 5.66 19.95 12.66
N GLY A 52 6.37 18.82 12.77
CA GLY A 52 6.13 17.82 13.82
C GLY A 52 4.99 16.85 13.52
N ILE A 53 4.35 16.94 12.36
CA ILE A 53 3.25 16.05 11.97
C ILE A 53 3.74 15.12 10.85
N PRO A 54 3.73 13.78 11.07
CA PRO A 54 4.10 12.84 10.03
C PRO A 54 3.19 12.97 8.81
N ALA A 55 3.81 13.13 7.66
CA ALA A 55 3.13 13.23 6.38
C ALA A 55 3.69 12.21 5.40
N ARG A 56 2.83 11.65 4.54
CA ARG A 56 3.20 10.74 3.45
C ARG A 56 2.98 11.46 2.12
N VAL A 57 3.98 11.45 1.25
CA VAL A 57 3.82 11.79 -0.15
C VAL A 57 3.76 10.48 -0.94
N ARG A 58 2.72 10.33 -1.76
CA ARG A 58 2.49 9.16 -2.61
C ARG A 58 2.29 9.62 -4.05
N SER A 59 2.94 8.92 -4.98
CA SER A 59 2.70 8.97 -6.41
C SER A 59 2.36 7.58 -6.90
N GLN A 60 1.31 7.43 -7.69
CA GLN A 60 0.83 6.11 -8.13
C GLN A 60 0.34 6.11 -9.57
N ASN A 61 0.77 5.10 -10.33
CA ASN A 61 0.13 4.71 -11.57
C ASN A 61 -0.99 3.72 -11.24
N VAL A 62 -2.17 3.96 -11.77
CA VAL A 62 -3.36 3.14 -11.52
C VAL A 62 -3.83 2.55 -12.83
N LEU A 63 -4.13 1.25 -12.82
CA LEU A 63 -4.84 0.56 -13.88
C LEU A 63 -6.09 -0.05 -13.26
N HIS A 64 -7.27 0.34 -13.72
CA HIS A 64 -8.54 -0.15 -13.19
C HIS A 64 -9.59 -0.33 -14.29
N LEU A 65 -10.54 -1.20 -14.02
CA LEU A 65 -11.68 -1.45 -14.89
C LEU A 65 -12.82 -0.48 -14.53
N VAL A 66 -13.22 0.38 -15.49
CA VAL A 66 -14.34 1.30 -15.34
C VAL A 66 -15.26 1.13 -16.53
N ASP A 67 -16.53 0.83 -16.29
CA ASP A 67 -17.57 0.64 -17.31
C ASP A 67 -17.15 -0.34 -18.43
N GLY A 68 -16.47 -1.43 -18.07
CA GLY A 68 -15.99 -2.46 -18.99
C GLY A 68 -14.75 -2.06 -19.81
N ALA A 69 -14.15 -0.91 -19.54
CA ALA A 69 -12.92 -0.46 -20.20
C ALA A 69 -11.79 -0.25 -19.19
N PHE A 70 -10.57 -0.60 -19.59
CA PHE A 70 -9.38 -0.31 -18.77
C PHE A 70 -9.01 1.15 -18.90
N LYS A 71 -8.89 1.81 -17.73
CA LYS A 71 -8.40 3.17 -17.60
C LYS A 71 -7.09 3.18 -16.86
N GLN A 72 -6.10 3.81 -17.47
CA GLN A 72 -4.84 4.10 -16.83
C GLN A 72 -4.85 5.55 -16.36
N GLY A 73 -4.43 5.77 -15.13
CA GLY A 73 -4.30 7.09 -14.52
C GLY A 73 -2.99 7.25 -13.79
N HIS A 74 -2.67 8.50 -13.47
CA HIS A 74 -1.58 8.84 -12.58
C HIS A 74 -2.09 9.86 -11.57
N GLU A 75 -1.87 9.57 -10.29
CA GLU A 75 -2.39 10.35 -9.17
C GLU A 75 -1.30 10.57 -8.13
N SER A 76 -1.34 11.69 -7.46
CA SER A 76 -0.41 11.99 -6.37
C SER A 76 -1.12 12.63 -5.20
N PHE A 77 -0.71 12.26 -3.99
CA PHE A 77 -1.37 12.66 -2.75
C PHE A 77 -0.37 13.03 -1.66
N LEU A 78 -0.77 14.01 -0.86
CA LEU A 78 -0.21 14.28 0.45
C LEU A 78 -1.19 13.76 1.49
N THR A 79 -0.74 12.88 2.38
CA THR A 79 -1.58 12.23 3.38
C THR A 79 -1.02 12.46 4.77
N GLN A 80 -1.87 12.82 5.72
CA GLN A 80 -1.57 12.84 7.14
C GLN A 80 -2.47 11.84 7.87
N LYS A 81 -1.88 11.01 8.73
CA LYS A 81 -2.59 10.04 9.55
C LYS A 81 -2.35 10.33 11.03
N THR A 82 -3.42 10.44 11.79
CA THR A 82 -3.37 10.66 13.23
C THR A 82 -4.10 9.50 13.93
N LEU A 83 -3.42 8.87 14.90
CA LEU A 83 -4.05 7.88 15.76
C LEU A 83 -5.13 8.54 16.61
N LEU A 84 -6.27 7.91 16.76
CA LEU A 84 -7.28 8.29 17.74
C LEU A 84 -7.02 7.54 19.04
N GLU A 85 -7.07 8.24 20.17
CA GLU A 85 -6.84 7.64 21.50
C GLU A 85 -7.89 6.58 21.86
N GLU A 86 -9.10 6.72 21.34
CA GLU A 86 -10.20 5.76 21.48
C GLU A 86 -10.26 4.85 20.25
N GLY A 87 -9.87 3.58 20.36
CA GLY A 87 -10.00 2.60 19.29
C GLY A 87 -8.74 1.79 18.95
N GLY A 88 -7.66 1.98 19.70
CA GLY A 88 -6.41 1.25 19.51
C GLY A 88 -5.74 1.58 18.17
N ASN A 89 -4.96 0.64 17.62
CA ASN A 89 -4.26 0.84 16.33
C ASN A 89 -5.18 0.62 15.11
N LEU A 90 -6.41 0.16 15.32
CA LEU A 90 -7.39 -0.11 14.26
C LEU A 90 -7.96 1.17 13.64
N VAL A 91 -8.09 2.26 14.42
CA VAL A 91 -8.80 3.46 13.99
C VAL A 91 -7.85 4.64 13.89
N ARG A 92 -7.81 5.27 12.71
CA ARG A 92 -7.01 6.48 12.45
C ARG A 92 -7.86 7.55 11.79
N LYS A 93 -7.53 8.80 12.03
CA LYS A 93 -8.03 9.91 11.23
C LYS A 93 -7.06 10.14 10.07
N GLU A 94 -7.56 10.04 8.85
CA GLU A 94 -6.80 10.31 7.65
C GLU A 94 -7.30 11.58 6.96
N ILE A 95 -6.36 12.42 6.56
CA ILE A 95 -6.56 13.56 5.67
C ILE A 95 -5.70 13.32 4.45
N GLU A 96 -6.31 13.15 3.29
CA GLU A 96 -5.63 12.97 2.02
C GLU A 96 -5.99 14.11 1.07
N LEU A 97 -4.97 14.76 0.53
CA LEU A 97 -5.10 15.89 -0.39
C LEU A 97 -4.43 15.53 -1.72
N PRO A 98 -5.12 15.67 -2.85
CA PRO A 98 -4.47 15.53 -4.15
C PRO A 98 -3.46 16.67 -4.35
N ILE A 99 -2.28 16.32 -4.85
CA ILE A 99 -1.23 17.28 -5.17
C ILE A 99 -0.80 17.14 -6.65
N PRO A 100 -0.26 18.21 -7.26
CA PRO A 100 0.27 18.13 -8.61
C PRO A 100 1.38 17.08 -8.73
N ASN A 101 1.30 16.21 -9.74
CA ASN A 101 2.27 15.13 -9.96
C ASN A 101 3.72 15.64 -9.99
N ARG A 102 3.98 16.80 -10.58
CA ARG A 102 5.32 17.41 -10.61
C ARG A 102 5.90 17.68 -9.22
N TRP A 103 5.04 17.98 -8.23
CA TRP A 103 5.47 18.20 -6.84
C TRP A 103 5.83 16.87 -6.16
N ALA A 104 4.98 15.85 -6.36
CA ALA A 104 5.25 14.53 -5.83
C ALA A 104 6.56 13.97 -6.41
N TYR A 105 6.79 14.08 -7.73
CA TYR A 105 8.03 13.63 -8.36
C TYR A 105 9.26 14.35 -7.79
N ARG A 106 9.20 15.66 -7.64
CA ARG A 106 10.31 16.41 -7.06
C ARG A 106 10.62 15.90 -5.64
N ILE A 107 9.59 15.77 -4.79
CA ILE A 107 9.79 15.28 -3.42
C ILE A 107 10.36 13.86 -3.41
N LEU A 108 9.82 12.94 -4.21
CA LEU A 108 10.24 11.55 -4.23
C LEU A 108 11.65 11.35 -4.82
N ASP A 109 12.03 12.13 -5.81
CA ASP A 109 13.31 11.95 -6.52
C ASP A 109 14.45 12.80 -5.95
N GLU A 110 14.16 14.01 -5.45
CA GLU A 110 15.17 14.99 -5.04
C GLU A 110 15.25 15.13 -3.51
N ASP A 111 14.11 15.23 -2.83
CA ASP A 111 14.06 15.62 -1.41
C ASP A 111 13.95 14.41 -0.47
N ALA A 112 13.35 13.29 -0.92
CA ALA A 112 13.12 12.13 -0.08
C ALA A 112 14.41 11.38 0.25
N THR A 113 14.63 11.09 1.53
CA THR A 113 15.77 10.29 2.00
C THR A 113 15.58 8.81 1.67
N VAL A 114 14.38 8.27 1.86
CA VAL A 114 14.03 6.89 1.50
C VAL A 114 12.67 6.86 0.83
N VAL A 115 12.57 6.10 -0.27
CA VAL A 115 11.31 5.90 -1.01
C VAL A 115 10.98 4.41 -1.04
N LEU A 116 9.78 4.06 -0.58
CA LEU A 116 9.23 2.71 -0.70
C LEU A 116 8.54 2.56 -2.05
N HIS A 117 8.92 1.52 -2.78
CA HIS A 117 8.25 1.09 -4.01
C HIS A 117 7.45 -0.18 -3.75
N LYS A 118 6.18 -0.18 -4.15
CA LYS A 118 5.30 -1.35 -4.06
C LYS A 118 4.31 -1.41 -5.20
N THR A 119 3.81 -2.59 -5.49
CA THR A 119 2.58 -2.77 -6.25
C THR A 119 1.45 -3.13 -5.31
N ARG A 120 0.24 -2.70 -5.64
CA ARG A 120 -0.97 -3.01 -4.89
C ARG A 120 -2.02 -3.56 -5.85
N THR A 121 -2.57 -4.71 -5.52
CA THR A 121 -3.62 -5.37 -6.28
C THR A 121 -4.90 -5.38 -5.46
N GLY A 122 -5.99 -4.84 -6.00
CA GLY A 122 -7.31 -4.85 -5.37
C GLY A 122 -8.09 -6.10 -5.75
N ILE A 123 -8.40 -6.95 -4.77
CA ILE A 123 -9.04 -8.25 -4.94
C ILE A 123 -10.42 -8.21 -4.26
N PRO A 124 -11.54 -8.47 -4.97
CA PRO A 124 -12.85 -8.50 -4.35
C PRO A 124 -12.98 -9.70 -3.39
N CYS A 125 -13.53 -9.46 -2.21
CA CYS A 125 -13.79 -10.48 -1.18
C CYS A 125 -15.14 -10.18 -0.49
N GLY A 126 -16.22 -10.74 -1.00
CA GLY A 126 -17.58 -10.41 -0.54
C GLY A 126 -17.86 -8.92 -0.71
N ASN A 127 -18.19 -8.24 0.39
CA ASN A 127 -18.45 -6.80 0.42
C ASN A 127 -17.18 -5.95 0.62
N PHE A 128 -16.01 -6.58 0.72
CA PHE A 128 -14.73 -5.95 0.99
C PHE A 128 -13.79 -6.04 -0.20
N VAL A 129 -12.73 -5.25 -0.15
CA VAL A 129 -11.60 -5.32 -1.06
C VAL A 129 -10.35 -5.66 -0.26
N ILE A 130 -9.69 -6.74 -0.66
CA ILE A 130 -8.35 -7.05 -0.16
C ILE A 130 -7.37 -6.25 -0.99
N GLU A 131 -6.55 -5.46 -0.35
CA GLU A 131 -5.42 -4.77 -0.96
C GLU A 131 -4.16 -5.61 -0.73
N LEU A 132 -3.76 -6.38 -1.75
CA LEU A 132 -2.54 -7.18 -1.71
C LEU A 132 -1.35 -6.32 -2.13
N ASP A 133 -0.52 -5.98 -1.18
CA ASP A 133 0.72 -5.22 -1.36
C ASP A 133 1.91 -6.16 -1.58
N HIS A 134 2.62 -5.97 -2.68
CA HIS A 134 3.95 -6.51 -2.89
C HIS A 134 4.97 -5.38 -2.71
N LEU A 135 5.67 -5.38 -1.58
CA LEU A 135 6.74 -4.44 -1.29
C LEU A 135 7.98 -4.84 -2.08
N LEU A 136 8.38 -4.01 -3.04
CA LEU A 136 9.42 -4.35 -4.01
C LEU A 136 10.80 -3.98 -3.52
N LEU A 137 10.98 -2.71 -3.17
CA LEU A 137 12.29 -2.19 -2.78
C LEU A 137 12.17 -0.87 -2.01
N LEU A 138 13.24 -0.55 -1.28
CA LEU A 138 13.53 0.76 -0.73
C LEU A 138 14.61 1.42 -1.58
N LYS A 139 14.33 2.60 -2.14
CA LYS A 139 15.33 3.48 -2.74
C LYS A 139 15.87 4.38 -1.62
N ASP A 140 17.14 4.24 -1.29
CA ASP A 140 17.79 4.97 -0.21
C ASP A 140 18.72 6.04 -0.80
N ASN A 141 18.46 7.29 -0.49
CA ASN A 141 19.25 8.44 -0.92
C ASN A 141 20.04 9.06 0.26
N ARG A 142 20.04 8.40 1.44
CA ARG A 142 20.77 8.89 2.61
C ARG A 142 22.27 8.96 2.29
N PHE A 143 22.91 9.98 2.83
CA PHE A 143 24.34 10.18 2.69
C PHE A 143 24.87 10.42 1.26
N GLY A 144 24.01 10.82 0.32
CA GLY A 144 24.41 11.11 -1.07
C GLY A 144 24.79 9.86 -1.89
N VAL A 145 24.61 8.67 -1.35
CA VAL A 145 24.83 7.40 -2.03
C VAL A 145 23.48 6.81 -2.38
N LYS A 146 23.17 6.74 -3.69
CA LYS A 146 21.94 6.08 -4.15
C LYS A 146 22.08 4.57 -3.97
N GLY A 147 21.29 4.00 -3.08
CA GLY A 147 21.20 2.58 -2.83
C GLY A 147 19.79 2.02 -3.08
N CYS A 148 19.70 0.71 -3.31
CA CYS A 148 18.43 0.00 -3.37
C CYS A 148 18.51 -1.24 -2.50
N THR A 149 17.51 -1.41 -1.62
CA THR A 149 17.33 -2.64 -0.84
C THR A 149 16.09 -3.36 -1.37
N LYS A 150 16.28 -4.57 -1.91
CA LYS A 150 15.16 -5.42 -2.34
C LYS A 150 14.42 -5.93 -1.12
N LEU A 151 13.10 -5.84 -1.13
CA LEU A 151 12.23 -6.35 -0.05
C LEU A 151 11.61 -7.69 -0.42
N ASP A 152 10.91 -7.76 -1.58
CA ASP A 152 10.21 -8.94 -2.08
C ASP A 152 9.28 -9.57 -1.04
N PHE A 153 8.41 -8.75 -0.49
CA PHE A 153 7.60 -9.08 0.67
C PHE A 153 6.13 -8.77 0.44
N TYR A 154 5.22 -9.66 0.86
CA TYR A 154 3.79 -9.51 0.64
C TYR A 154 3.03 -9.27 1.93
N MET A 155 2.08 -8.32 1.87
CA MET A 155 1.10 -8.06 2.92
C MET A 155 -0.29 -7.90 2.31
N ALA A 156 -1.32 -8.33 3.04
CA ALA A 156 -2.71 -8.04 2.72
C ALA A 156 -3.26 -7.01 3.71
N GLU A 157 -3.95 -6.00 3.20
CA GLU A 157 -4.68 -5.00 3.97
C GLU A 157 -6.15 -5.06 3.59
N VAL A 158 -7.05 -4.89 4.56
CA VAL A 158 -8.49 -4.75 4.31
C VAL A 158 -8.98 -3.56 5.10
N GLU A 159 -9.65 -2.63 4.42
CA GLU A 159 -10.28 -1.46 5.03
C GLU A 159 -11.77 -1.73 5.29
N PHE A 160 -12.26 -1.28 6.43
CA PHE A 160 -13.62 -1.52 6.90
C PHE A 160 -14.36 -0.20 7.13
N LYS A 161 -15.68 -0.25 6.99
CA LYS A 161 -16.56 0.91 7.25
C LYS A 161 -16.89 1.06 8.74
N SER A 162 -16.81 -0.05 9.49
CA SER A 162 -17.09 -0.08 10.92
C SER A 162 -16.16 -1.04 11.64
N ILE A 163 -16.06 -0.90 12.97
CA ILE A 163 -15.33 -1.83 13.84
C ILE A 163 -16.01 -3.19 13.82
N GLU A 164 -17.35 -3.23 13.77
CA GLU A 164 -18.14 -4.44 13.70
C GLU A 164 -17.78 -5.27 12.46
N ASP A 165 -17.69 -4.62 11.30
CA ASP A 165 -17.25 -5.26 10.04
C ASP A 165 -15.83 -5.82 10.17
N ALA A 166 -14.93 -5.04 10.78
CA ALA A 166 -13.55 -5.47 11.00
C ALA A 166 -13.44 -6.69 11.89
N LEU A 167 -14.24 -6.74 12.96
CA LEU A 167 -14.27 -7.88 13.90
C LEU A 167 -14.94 -9.11 13.30
N ALA A 168 -15.95 -8.94 12.44
CA ALA A 168 -16.66 -10.03 11.78
C ALA A 168 -15.94 -10.59 10.55
N PHE A 169 -14.90 -9.91 10.05
CA PHE A 169 -14.18 -10.33 8.85
C PHE A 169 -13.38 -11.61 9.10
N GLU A 170 -13.68 -12.64 8.34
CA GLU A 170 -12.93 -13.90 8.32
C GLU A 170 -11.87 -13.84 7.22
N ALA A 171 -10.60 -13.89 7.62
CA ALA A 171 -9.48 -13.83 6.70
C ALA A 171 -9.44 -15.08 5.79
N PRO A 172 -9.23 -14.93 4.47
CA PRO A 172 -9.05 -16.06 3.56
C PRO A 172 -7.91 -16.98 4.01
N GLY A 173 -8.04 -18.30 3.74
CA GLY A 173 -7.09 -19.31 4.20
C GLY A 173 -5.65 -19.18 3.66
N TRP A 174 -5.40 -18.27 2.71
CA TRP A 174 -4.06 -17.95 2.20
C TRP A 174 -3.39 -16.78 2.93
N PHE A 175 -4.10 -16.10 3.86
CA PHE A 175 -3.51 -15.12 4.77
C PHE A 175 -2.66 -15.84 5.82
N GLY A 176 -1.58 -15.21 6.24
CA GLY A 176 -0.72 -15.67 7.32
C GLY A 176 -1.01 -14.97 8.65
N LEU A 177 0.05 -14.62 9.37
CA LEU A 177 -0.06 -13.96 10.67
C LEU A 177 -0.70 -12.58 10.55
N GLU A 178 -1.71 -12.30 11.37
CA GLU A 178 -2.25 -10.96 11.52
C GLU A 178 -1.28 -10.07 12.29
N VAL A 179 -0.99 -8.89 11.74
CA VAL A 179 -0.03 -7.92 12.27
C VAL A 179 -0.63 -6.51 12.42
N THR A 180 -1.95 -6.43 12.54
CA THR A 180 -2.68 -5.16 12.67
C THR A 180 -2.12 -4.29 13.80
N GLU A 181 -1.84 -4.89 14.95
CA GLU A 181 -1.34 -4.20 16.14
C GLU A 181 0.19 -4.03 16.15
N ASP A 182 0.91 -4.69 15.25
CA ASP A 182 2.37 -4.60 15.20
C ASP A 182 2.83 -3.43 14.32
N LYS A 183 3.15 -2.30 14.98
CA LYS A 183 3.60 -1.07 14.32
C LYS A 183 4.86 -1.24 13.46
N ARG A 184 5.65 -2.30 13.68
CA ARG A 184 6.85 -2.58 12.88
C ARG A 184 6.51 -2.87 11.43
N TYR A 185 5.31 -3.43 11.15
CA TYR A 185 4.80 -3.71 9.81
C TYR A 185 4.05 -2.54 9.16
N GLY A 186 4.03 -1.38 9.79
CA GLY A 186 3.55 -0.16 9.15
C GLY A 186 4.47 0.27 8.01
N ASN A 187 3.90 0.73 6.88
CA ASN A 187 4.69 1.17 5.72
C ASN A 187 5.74 2.23 6.07
N GLN A 188 5.46 3.14 7.01
CA GLN A 188 6.42 4.13 7.50
C GLN A 188 7.59 3.46 8.24
N SER A 189 7.30 2.53 9.15
CA SER A 189 8.33 1.79 9.89
C SER A 189 9.21 0.99 8.94
N ILE A 190 8.62 0.27 7.99
CA ILE A 190 9.37 -0.50 6.98
C ILE A 190 10.24 0.43 6.13
N THR A 191 9.74 1.61 5.77
CA THR A 191 10.52 2.58 4.98
C THR A 191 11.82 2.99 5.68
N TYR A 192 11.77 3.24 6.99
CA TYR A 192 12.94 3.72 7.72
C TYR A 192 13.82 2.61 8.31
N ASN A 193 13.21 1.50 8.70
CA ASN A 193 13.88 0.45 9.48
C ASN A 193 14.09 -0.86 8.70
N GLY A 194 13.51 -0.96 7.49
CA GLY A 194 13.44 -2.22 6.75
C GLY A 194 12.38 -3.17 7.32
N LEU A 195 12.37 -4.41 6.83
CA LEU A 195 11.49 -5.45 7.36
C LEU A 195 11.90 -5.83 8.79
N PRO A 196 10.92 -6.10 9.68
CA PRO A 196 11.20 -6.61 11.01
C PRO A 196 12.05 -7.89 10.93
N LYS A 197 13.07 -7.97 11.77
CA LYS A 197 13.81 -9.21 11.97
C LYS A 197 13.03 -10.09 12.94
N GLU A 198 12.95 -11.37 12.62
CA GLU A 198 12.39 -12.40 13.52
C GLU A 198 13.11 -12.45 14.85
#